data_8161f89c175a81ed6a1482bcc77e97c8
#
_entry.id   8161f89c175a81ed6a1482bcc77e97c8
#
_cell.length_a   1.000
_cell.length_b   1.000
_cell.length_c   1.000
_cell.angle_alpha   90.00
_cell.angle_beta   90.00
_cell.angle_gamma   90.00
#
_symmetry.space_group_name_H-M   'P 1'
#
loop_
_entity.id
_entity.type
_entity.pdbx_description
1 polymer ?
#
loop_
_entity_poly.entity_id
_entity_poly.type
_entity_poly.pdbx_seq_one_letter_code
_entity_poly.pdbx_strand_id
1 'polypeptide(L)'
;MRAVARTFLLLVALLAVAGAAPFVPDFLPAETSDRTAWRQELIRLETHLASAYANFQWTVETDSLDLVALHRAADSALATAPNRHAARRAFRELVDAFEDGHLHVDPPAHPFIRLAERAVRGSGGPIEAGTSAGSACRRLGFSAESHGFGLPFDDLPGYAPMATAPFRAGILRGVNEDIAVIRIASFGEQNFGAVCEEAWRAREAVSGEPCDESCADALYEDVSRRLVATFARTLEQLERSGARTLVVDVTGNGGGSGLADALARELSPVPLRSAPVGLIRHPHSLKALAGQESLLTRELARTDLPDRHRALLDSAHARVTETIRQLESPCDVTPLWRGERVECRQLVSDGMVSTGILSYAGPGELEDLAVAPSLFHPLSYAYREGVYTGKLYVVMDRASASATELFAALLHDNGAATLVGERSWGAGCGYTNGGVQLALPSVAMTLRAPDCARLRLTGENERAGLLPDIPLEWEEQDRAGKARMAIAAAATTARASRASSPKRPSR
;
A
#
# COMPACT_ATOMS: atom_id res chain seq x y z
N MET A 1 -42.70 -6.87 32.76
CA MET A 1 -41.30 -7.30 32.69
C MET A 1 -41.09 -8.67 32.02
N ARG A 2 -41.79 -9.76 32.39
CA ARG A 2 -41.60 -11.12 31.79
C ARG A 2 -41.96 -11.20 30.28
N ALA A 3 -42.93 -10.45 29.78
CA ALA A 3 -43.30 -10.43 28.37
C ALA A 3 -42.22 -9.74 27.50
N VAL A 4 -41.70 -8.59 27.96
CA VAL A 4 -40.63 -7.85 27.24
C VAL A 4 -39.36 -8.66 27.16
N ALA A 5 -38.99 -9.39 28.23
CA ALA A 5 -37.81 -10.27 28.21
C ALA A 5 -37.95 -11.45 27.24
N ARG A 6 -39.18 -12.04 27.13
CA ARG A 6 -39.44 -13.11 26.14
C ARG A 6 -39.40 -12.60 24.70
N THR A 7 -39.94 -11.41 24.43
CA THR A 7 -39.89 -10.81 23.11
C THR A 7 -38.46 -10.45 22.72
N PHE A 8 -37.66 -9.95 23.65
CA PHE A 8 -36.23 -9.66 23.42
C PHE A 8 -35.43 -10.93 23.16
N LEU A 9 -35.64 -12.01 23.96
CA LEU A 9 -34.98 -13.31 23.74
C LEU A 9 -35.38 -13.95 22.41
N LEU A 10 -36.65 -13.83 21.99
CA LEU A 10 -37.11 -14.31 20.69
C LEU A 10 -36.51 -13.49 19.55
N LEU A 11 -36.35 -12.19 19.69
CA LEU A 11 -35.72 -11.33 18.71
C LEU A 11 -34.21 -11.64 18.57
N VAL A 12 -33.51 -11.84 19.69
CA VAL A 12 -32.10 -12.26 19.71
C VAL A 12 -31.91 -13.67 19.07
N ALA A 13 -32.82 -14.60 19.39
CA ALA A 13 -32.78 -15.93 18.78
C ALA A 13 -33.09 -15.88 17.29
N LEU A 14 -34.04 -15.06 16.83
CA LEU A 14 -34.35 -14.82 15.43
C LEU A 14 -33.19 -14.15 14.69
N LEU A 15 -32.53 -13.18 15.30
CA LEU A 15 -31.35 -12.52 14.77
C LEU A 15 -30.15 -13.50 14.69
N ALA A 16 -29.98 -14.37 15.71
CA ALA A 16 -28.95 -15.40 15.69
C ALA A 16 -29.21 -16.45 14.60
N VAL A 17 -30.46 -16.88 14.41
CA VAL A 17 -30.86 -17.80 13.35
C VAL A 17 -30.73 -17.14 11.98
N ALA A 18 -31.17 -15.90 11.82
CA ALA A 18 -30.98 -15.15 10.57
C ALA A 18 -29.49 -14.88 10.27
N GLY A 19 -28.66 -14.67 11.29
CA GLY A 19 -27.21 -14.54 11.17
C GLY A 19 -26.52 -15.84 10.80
N ALA A 20 -27.03 -16.99 11.24
CA ALA A 20 -26.48 -18.31 10.90
C ALA A 20 -27.01 -18.85 9.55
N ALA A 21 -28.18 -18.42 9.11
CA ALA A 21 -28.85 -18.94 7.91
C ALA A 21 -27.96 -18.96 6.64
N PRO A 22 -27.15 -17.92 6.34
CA PRO A 22 -26.29 -17.94 5.16
C PRO A 22 -25.09 -18.91 5.27
N PHE A 23 -24.77 -19.40 6.49
CA PHE A 23 -23.66 -20.36 6.73
C PHE A 23 -24.12 -21.81 6.86
N VAL A 24 -25.43 -22.06 7.05
CA VAL A 24 -25.96 -23.42 7.14
C VAL A 24 -25.55 -24.27 5.94
N PRO A 25 -25.56 -23.79 4.67
CA PRO A 25 -25.09 -24.55 3.52
C PRO A 25 -23.62 -24.95 3.60
N ASP A 26 -22.79 -24.22 4.36
CA ASP A 26 -21.36 -24.50 4.47
C ASP A 26 -21.03 -25.74 5.32
N PHE A 27 -21.96 -26.13 6.18
CA PHE A 27 -21.84 -27.27 7.09
C PHE A 27 -22.66 -28.48 6.66
N LEU A 28 -23.42 -28.39 5.55
CA LEU A 28 -24.11 -29.53 5.00
C LEU A 28 -23.11 -30.58 4.50
N PRO A 29 -23.41 -31.89 4.65
CA PRO A 29 -22.55 -32.94 4.13
C PRO A 29 -22.29 -32.79 2.63
N ALA A 30 -21.03 -32.90 2.22
CA ALA A 30 -20.64 -32.81 0.83
C ALA A 30 -21.04 -34.07 0.06
N GLU A 31 -21.55 -33.86 -1.16
CA GLU A 31 -21.75 -34.93 -2.15
C GLU A 31 -20.46 -35.17 -2.96
N THR A 32 -20.44 -36.26 -3.74
CA THR A 32 -19.33 -36.57 -4.66
C THR A 32 -19.19 -35.46 -5.73
N SER A 33 -20.31 -34.92 -6.20
CA SER A 33 -20.37 -33.81 -7.15
C SER A 33 -19.69 -32.55 -6.61
N ASP A 34 -19.90 -32.23 -5.32
CA ASP A 34 -19.27 -31.08 -4.67
C ASP A 34 -17.75 -31.21 -4.65
N ARG A 35 -17.25 -32.36 -4.20
CA ARG A 35 -15.80 -32.67 -4.14
C ARG A 35 -15.16 -32.61 -5.52
N THR A 36 -15.86 -33.07 -6.55
CA THR A 36 -15.41 -33.00 -7.94
C THR A 36 -15.32 -31.55 -8.39
N ALA A 37 -16.32 -30.72 -8.10
CA ALA A 37 -16.32 -29.29 -8.43
C ALA A 37 -15.20 -28.54 -7.71
N TRP A 38 -14.96 -28.81 -6.41
CA TRP A 38 -13.87 -28.19 -5.66
C TRP A 38 -12.48 -28.51 -6.22
N ARG A 39 -12.26 -29.78 -6.62
CA ARG A 39 -11.00 -30.17 -7.25
C ARG A 39 -10.80 -29.55 -8.64
N GLN A 40 -11.87 -29.36 -9.40
CA GLN A 40 -11.80 -28.57 -10.65
C GLN A 40 -11.46 -27.10 -10.39
N GLU A 41 -12.01 -26.51 -9.33
CA GLU A 41 -11.66 -25.14 -8.94
C GLU A 41 -10.23 -25.03 -8.41
N LEU A 42 -9.67 -26.07 -7.80
CA LEU A 42 -8.25 -26.11 -7.44
C LEU A 42 -7.37 -25.91 -8.68
N ILE A 43 -7.62 -26.65 -9.76
CA ILE A 43 -6.87 -26.53 -11.01
C ILE A 43 -7.03 -25.13 -11.62
N ARG A 44 -8.24 -24.54 -11.55
CA ARG A 44 -8.47 -23.16 -12.01
C ARG A 44 -7.69 -22.14 -11.17
N LEU A 45 -7.66 -22.32 -9.85
CA LEU A 45 -6.90 -21.46 -8.94
C LEU A 45 -5.40 -21.55 -9.23
N GLU A 46 -4.86 -22.73 -9.39
CA GLU A 46 -3.44 -22.97 -9.72
C GLU A 46 -3.04 -22.34 -11.05
N THR A 47 -3.89 -22.51 -12.08
CA THR A 47 -3.69 -21.87 -13.38
C THR A 47 -3.73 -20.33 -13.26
N HIS A 48 -4.65 -19.83 -12.44
CA HIS A 48 -4.77 -18.38 -12.22
C HIS A 48 -3.56 -17.82 -11.45
N LEU A 49 -3.10 -18.50 -10.40
CA LEU A 49 -1.89 -18.11 -9.69
C LEU A 49 -0.68 -18.07 -10.63
N ALA A 50 -0.52 -19.09 -11.47
CA ALA A 50 0.57 -19.11 -12.45
C ALA A 50 0.47 -17.99 -13.49
N SER A 51 -0.71 -17.52 -13.85
CA SER A 51 -0.88 -16.48 -14.89
C SER A 51 -0.97 -15.06 -14.33
N ALA A 52 -1.47 -14.88 -13.10
CA ALA A 52 -1.88 -13.57 -12.58
C ALA A 52 -1.17 -13.15 -11.28
N TYR A 53 -0.50 -14.06 -10.57
CA TYR A 53 0.22 -13.73 -9.35
C TYR A 53 1.68 -13.35 -9.66
N ALA A 54 2.02 -12.08 -9.45
CA ALA A 54 3.31 -11.51 -9.84
C ALA A 54 4.52 -12.18 -9.16
N ASN A 55 4.38 -12.61 -7.92
CA ASN A 55 5.47 -13.23 -7.17
C ASN A 55 5.52 -14.76 -7.30
N PHE A 56 4.73 -15.37 -8.21
CA PHE A 56 4.61 -16.82 -8.33
C PHE A 56 5.95 -17.53 -8.54
N GLN A 57 6.72 -17.13 -9.59
CA GLN A 57 8.04 -17.72 -9.84
C GLN A 57 9.04 -17.40 -8.72
N TRP A 58 9.00 -16.18 -8.19
CA TRP A 58 9.90 -15.77 -7.11
C TRP A 58 9.72 -16.64 -5.86
N THR A 59 8.46 -16.93 -5.49
CA THR A 59 8.13 -17.80 -4.33
C THR A 59 8.71 -19.22 -4.53
N VAL A 60 8.65 -19.77 -5.74
CA VAL A 60 9.22 -21.09 -6.04
C VAL A 60 10.75 -21.07 -6.06
N GLU A 61 11.33 -20.09 -6.73
CA GLU A 61 12.77 -20.06 -6.98
C GLU A 61 13.59 -19.53 -5.79
N THR A 62 13.02 -18.61 -5.01
CA THR A 62 13.71 -17.95 -3.89
C THR A 62 13.28 -18.50 -2.54
N ASP A 63 11.96 -18.61 -2.30
CA ASP A 63 11.42 -19.12 -1.04
C ASP A 63 11.41 -20.66 -1.01
N SER A 64 11.67 -21.31 -2.14
CA SER A 64 11.71 -22.76 -2.28
C SER A 64 10.38 -23.45 -1.94
N LEU A 65 9.24 -22.80 -2.24
CA LEU A 65 7.90 -23.37 -2.02
C LEU A 65 7.70 -24.61 -2.89
N ASP A 66 7.44 -25.76 -2.25
CA ASP A 66 7.14 -27.02 -2.94
C ASP A 66 5.68 -27.03 -3.43
N LEU A 67 5.45 -26.56 -4.66
CA LEU A 67 4.13 -26.52 -5.28
C LEU A 67 3.54 -27.93 -5.48
N VAL A 68 4.38 -28.95 -5.71
CA VAL A 68 3.90 -30.34 -5.90
C VAL A 68 3.33 -30.90 -4.60
N ALA A 69 4.04 -30.67 -3.49
CA ALA A 69 3.54 -31.06 -2.17
C ALA A 69 2.27 -30.28 -1.80
N LEU A 70 2.25 -28.97 -2.09
CA LEU A 70 1.12 -28.09 -1.82
C LEU A 70 -0.13 -28.50 -2.60
N HIS A 71 0.00 -28.78 -3.90
CA HIS A 71 -1.08 -29.34 -4.73
C HIS A 71 -1.63 -30.63 -4.14
N ARG A 72 -0.75 -31.61 -3.84
CA ARG A 72 -1.17 -32.90 -3.28
C ARG A 72 -1.92 -32.78 -1.96
N ALA A 73 -1.46 -31.90 -1.07
CA ALA A 73 -2.12 -31.62 0.20
C ALA A 73 -3.53 -31.04 0.00
N ALA A 74 -3.66 -30.03 -0.87
CA ALA A 74 -4.94 -29.40 -1.19
C ALA A 74 -5.90 -30.39 -1.88
N ASP A 75 -5.45 -31.13 -2.90
CA ASP A 75 -6.27 -32.11 -3.61
C ASP A 75 -6.79 -33.20 -2.67
N SER A 76 -5.93 -33.76 -1.79
CA SER A 76 -6.32 -34.74 -0.78
C SER A 76 -7.33 -34.19 0.22
N ALA A 77 -7.12 -32.94 0.69
CA ALA A 77 -8.04 -32.28 1.61
C ALA A 77 -9.41 -32.06 0.96
N LEU A 78 -9.46 -31.63 -0.30
CA LEU A 78 -10.70 -31.42 -1.05
C LEU A 78 -11.43 -32.74 -1.39
N ALA A 79 -10.68 -33.81 -1.72
CA ALA A 79 -11.23 -35.12 -2.00
C ALA A 79 -11.97 -35.75 -0.78
N THR A 80 -11.55 -35.40 0.43
CA THR A 80 -12.11 -35.94 1.68
C THR A 80 -12.92 -34.91 2.48
N ALA A 81 -13.04 -33.66 2.00
CA ALA A 81 -13.74 -32.60 2.71
C ALA A 81 -15.19 -33.00 3.03
N PRO A 82 -15.60 -32.93 4.31
CA PRO A 82 -16.93 -33.32 4.72
C PRO A 82 -18.01 -32.32 4.33
N ASN A 83 -17.63 -31.08 4.06
CA ASN A 83 -18.53 -29.96 3.75
C ASN A 83 -17.78 -28.78 3.12
N ARG A 84 -18.51 -27.76 2.65
CA ARG A 84 -17.95 -26.56 2.01
C ARG A 84 -17.03 -25.79 2.96
N HIS A 85 -17.30 -25.74 4.25
CA HIS A 85 -16.44 -25.06 5.22
C HIS A 85 -15.02 -25.69 5.24
N ALA A 86 -14.93 -27.02 5.23
CA ALA A 86 -13.65 -27.71 5.15
C ALA A 86 -12.95 -27.46 3.81
N ALA A 87 -13.68 -27.44 2.70
CA ALA A 87 -13.13 -27.10 1.39
C ALA A 87 -12.56 -25.66 1.37
N ARG A 88 -13.27 -24.67 1.91
CA ARG A 88 -12.78 -23.29 2.03
C ARG A 88 -11.48 -23.20 2.84
N ARG A 89 -11.37 -24.02 3.89
CA ARG A 89 -10.12 -24.06 4.68
C ARG A 89 -8.97 -24.59 3.84
N ALA A 90 -9.15 -25.64 3.05
CA ALA A 90 -8.11 -26.17 2.17
C ALA A 90 -7.63 -25.13 1.14
N PHE A 91 -8.54 -24.33 0.57
CA PHE A 91 -8.16 -23.23 -0.33
C PHE A 91 -7.37 -22.13 0.38
N ARG A 92 -7.76 -21.77 1.63
CA ARG A 92 -6.99 -20.77 2.41
C ARG A 92 -5.60 -21.30 2.74
N GLU A 93 -5.49 -22.53 3.26
CA GLU A 93 -4.20 -23.14 3.61
C GLU A 93 -3.24 -23.19 2.40
N LEU A 94 -3.77 -23.46 1.20
CA LEU A 94 -2.98 -23.41 -0.04
C LEU A 94 -2.49 -21.98 -0.33
N VAL A 95 -3.37 -20.98 -0.23
CA VAL A 95 -3.03 -19.58 -0.56
C VAL A 95 -2.12 -18.97 0.51
N ASP A 96 -2.37 -19.26 1.79
CA ASP A 96 -1.59 -18.80 2.92
C ASP A 96 -0.14 -19.33 2.89
N ALA A 97 0.10 -20.49 2.25
CA ALA A 97 1.43 -21.06 2.08
C ALA A 97 2.37 -20.20 1.21
N PHE A 98 1.83 -19.26 0.43
CA PHE A 98 2.62 -18.30 -0.31
C PHE A 98 3.17 -17.16 0.56
N GLU A 99 2.69 -17.00 1.79
CA GLU A 99 3.12 -15.98 2.76
C GLU A 99 3.14 -14.54 2.22
N ASP A 100 2.23 -14.20 1.29
CA ASP A 100 2.10 -12.88 0.68
C ASP A 100 0.88 -12.16 1.26
N GLY A 101 1.09 -11.02 1.94
CA GLY A 101 0.04 -10.26 2.61
C GLY A 101 -1.03 -9.68 1.68
N HIS A 102 -0.77 -9.59 0.37
CA HIS A 102 -1.73 -9.16 -0.63
C HIS A 102 -2.41 -10.33 -1.37
N LEU A 103 -1.89 -11.56 -1.25
CA LEU A 103 -2.49 -12.75 -1.84
C LEU A 103 -3.45 -13.39 -0.85
N HIS A 104 -4.74 -13.35 -1.12
CA HIS A 104 -5.75 -13.90 -0.21
C HIS A 104 -7.00 -14.39 -0.90
N VAL A 105 -7.73 -15.26 -0.23
CA VAL A 105 -9.06 -15.72 -0.64
C VAL A 105 -10.10 -15.27 0.38
N ASP A 106 -11.05 -14.49 -0.11
CA ASP A 106 -12.13 -13.95 0.71
C ASP A 106 -13.38 -14.79 0.61
N PRO A 107 -14.01 -15.17 1.74
CA PRO A 107 -15.38 -15.66 1.71
C PRO A 107 -16.32 -14.52 1.29
N PRO A 108 -17.54 -14.84 0.83
CA PRO A 108 -18.52 -13.79 0.54
C PRO A 108 -18.78 -12.98 1.81
N ALA A 109 -18.78 -11.65 1.67
CA ALA A 109 -19.11 -10.78 2.79
C ALA A 109 -20.48 -11.16 3.35
N HIS A 110 -20.57 -11.24 4.68
CA HIS A 110 -21.80 -11.57 5.38
C HIS A 110 -22.93 -10.61 4.93
N PRO A 111 -24.16 -11.09 4.63
CA PRO A 111 -25.26 -10.24 4.18
C PRO A 111 -25.51 -9.00 5.08
N PHE A 112 -25.35 -9.16 6.40
CA PHE A 112 -25.46 -8.04 7.35
C PHE A 112 -24.30 -7.05 7.22
N ILE A 113 -23.07 -7.50 6.92
CA ILE A 113 -21.94 -6.62 6.67
C ILE A 113 -22.20 -5.81 5.39
N ARG A 114 -22.65 -6.48 4.30
CA ARG A 114 -23.05 -5.79 3.06
C ARG A 114 -24.20 -4.80 3.27
N LEU A 115 -25.16 -5.14 4.13
CA LEU A 115 -26.27 -4.24 4.48
C LEU A 115 -25.78 -3.05 5.31
N ALA A 116 -24.90 -3.29 6.28
CA ALA A 116 -24.28 -2.24 7.09
C ALA A 116 -23.39 -1.33 6.21
N GLU A 117 -22.56 -1.90 5.34
CA GLU A 117 -21.76 -1.12 4.39
C GLU A 117 -22.61 -0.29 3.45
N ARG A 118 -23.71 -0.84 2.92
CA ARG A 118 -24.68 -0.09 2.10
C ARG A 118 -25.38 1.01 2.92
N ALA A 119 -25.70 0.75 4.18
CA ALA A 119 -26.32 1.75 5.06
C ALA A 119 -25.33 2.89 5.38
N VAL A 120 -24.04 2.59 5.51
CA VAL A 120 -22.98 3.59 5.76
C VAL A 120 -22.62 4.37 4.48
N ARG A 121 -22.45 3.67 3.36
CA ARG A 121 -22.10 4.30 2.05
C ARG A 121 -23.29 4.98 1.37
N GLY A 122 -24.53 4.70 1.83
CA GLY A 122 -25.76 5.20 1.19
C GLY A 122 -26.07 4.51 -0.13
N SER A 123 -27.05 5.03 -0.86
CA SER A 123 -27.60 4.43 -2.10
C SER A 123 -26.80 4.73 -3.38
N GLY A 124 -25.53 5.07 -3.31
CA GLY A 124 -24.68 5.27 -4.50
C GLY A 124 -25.01 6.51 -5.36
N GLY A 125 -25.93 7.35 -4.90
CA GLY A 125 -26.26 8.63 -5.58
C GLY A 125 -25.40 9.79 -5.08
N PRO A 126 -25.51 10.97 -5.71
CA PRO A 126 -24.84 12.19 -5.28
C PRO A 126 -25.07 12.47 -3.78
N ILE A 127 -24.12 13.10 -3.13
CA ILE A 127 -24.28 13.54 -1.74
C ILE A 127 -24.99 14.89 -1.78
N GLU A 128 -26.17 14.96 -1.18
CA GLU A 128 -26.99 16.14 -1.20
C GLU A 128 -26.30 17.36 -0.53
N ALA A 129 -26.57 18.53 -1.06
CA ALA A 129 -26.13 19.79 -0.48
C ALA A 129 -26.63 19.95 0.97
N GLY A 130 -25.81 20.54 1.81
CA GLY A 130 -26.11 20.68 3.25
C GLY A 130 -25.91 19.41 4.07
N THR A 131 -25.43 18.31 3.48
CA THR A 131 -25.02 17.13 4.24
C THR A 131 -23.88 17.51 5.21
N SER A 132 -23.99 17.13 6.49
CA SER A 132 -22.92 17.41 7.44
C SER A 132 -21.59 16.82 7.02
N ALA A 133 -20.49 17.53 7.22
CA ALA A 133 -19.14 17.12 6.80
C ALA A 133 -18.79 15.69 7.25
N GLY A 134 -19.06 15.35 8.51
CA GLY A 134 -18.79 13.99 9.00
C GLY A 134 -19.65 12.91 8.32
N SER A 135 -20.88 13.21 7.92
CA SER A 135 -21.73 12.26 7.18
C SER A 135 -21.26 12.12 5.72
N ALA A 136 -20.92 13.22 5.08
CA ALA A 136 -20.41 13.23 3.71
C ALA A 136 -19.10 12.44 3.61
N CYS A 137 -18.13 12.72 4.47
CA CYS A 137 -16.84 12.05 4.48
C CYS A 137 -16.96 10.54 4.78
N ARG A 138 -17.85 10.13 5.70
CA ARG A 138 -18.12 8.69 5.88
C ARG A 138 -18.72 8.03 4.65
N ARG A 139 -19.65 8.71 3.93
CA ARG A 139 -20.20 8.18 2.66
C ARG A 139 -19.13 8.04 1.58
N LEU A 140 -18.14 8.92 1.55
CA LEU A 140 -16.98 8.87 0.66
C LEU A 140 -15.92 7.84 1.10
N GLY A 141 -16.14 7.13 2.21
CA GLY A 141 -15.24 6.09 2.68
C GLY A 141 -14.14 6.58 3.64
N PHE A 142 -14.17 7.86 4.02
CA PHE A 142 -13.25 8.34 5.04
C PHE A 142 -13.67 7.86 6.43
N SER A 143 -12.71 7.34 7.17
CA SER A 143 -12.92 6.92 8.56
C SER A 143 -12.45 8.00 9.53
N ALA A 144 -13.05 8.00 10.74
CA ALA A 144 -12.42 8.69 11.86
C ALA A 144 -11.06 8.02 12.12
N GLU A 145 -10.08 8.85 12.39
CA GLU A 145 -8.68 8.47 12.55
C GLU A 145 -8.49 7.26 13.47
N SER A 146 -8.25 6.09 12.88
CA SER A 146 -7.61 4.99 13.59
C SER A 146 -6.13 5.04 13.23
N HIS A 147 -5.39 5.94 13.85
CA HIS A 147 -3.95 5.95 13.72
C HIS A 147 -3.41 4.64 14.29
N GLY A 148 -2.76 3.84 13.44
CA GLY A 148 -2.13 2.60 13.84
C GLY A 148 -1.18 2.78 15.04
N PHE A 149 -0.76 1.70 15.62
CA PHE A 149 0.04 1.65 16.84
C PHE A 149 1.46 2.18 16.62
N GLY A 150 1.68 3.49 16.71
CA GLY A 150 3.01 4.06 16.75
C GLY A 150 3.68 3.85 18.11
N LEU A 151 4.96 4.15 18.17
CA LEU A 151 5.69 4.14 19.44
C LEU A 151 5.38 5.41 20.25
N PRO A 152 5.25 5.31 21.60
CA PRO A 152 4.90 6.43 22.46
C PRO A 152 6.11 7.36 22.71
N PHE A 153 6.60 8.03 21.68
CA PHE A 153 7.70 8.98 21.81
C PHE A 153 7.31 10.18 22.69
N ASP A 154 6.04 10.52 22.71
CA ASP A 154 5.47 11.59 23.52
C ASP A 154 5.42 11.29 25.03
N ASP A 155 5.55 10.03 25.43
CA ASP A 155 5.72 9.65 26.82
C ASP A 155 7.18 9.70 27.30
N LEU A 156 8.13 9.97 26.40
CA LEU A 156 9.54 10.03 26.78
C LEU A 156 9.89 11.33 27.53
N PRO A 157 10.71 11.25 28.59
CA PRO A 157 11.17 12.44 29.31
C PRO A 157 11.84 13.44 28.37
N GLY A 158 11.43 14.70 28.45
CA GLY A 158 11.97 15.78 27.62
C GLY A 158 11.29 15.94 26.25
N TYR A 159 10.27 15.15 25.93
CA TYR A 159 9.48 15.36 24.73
C TYR A 159 8.63 16.64 24.83
N ALA A 160 8.74 17.49 23.82
CA ALA A 160 7.94 18.69 23.65
C ALA A 160 7.06 18.54 22.41
N PRO A 161 5.74 18.35 22.55
CA PRO A 161 4.83 18.19 21.41
C PRO A 161 4.70 19.47 20.60
N MET A 162 4.40 19.33 19.30
CA MET A 162 4.08 20.40 18.39
C MET A 162 2.63 20.29 17.92
N ALA A 163 1.99 21.43 17.61
CA ALA A 163 0.64 21.47 17.07
C ALA A 163 0.67 21.24 15.56
N THR A 164 0.74 20.00 15.13
CA THR A 164 1.00 19.57 13.75
C THR A 164 -0.03 18.58 13.20
N ALA A 165 -1.24 18.53 13.76
CA ALA A 165 -2.27 17.60 13.28
C ALA A 165 -2.45 17.74 11.75
N PRO A 166 -2.70 16.62 11.03
CA PRO A 166 -2.89 15.25 11.55
C PRO A 166 -1.58 14.48 11.83
N PHE A 167 -0.41 15.03 11.52
CA PHE A 167 0.88 14.39 11.79
C PHE A 167 1.35 14.70 13.20
N ARG A 168 1.48 13.68 14.04
CA ARG A 168 1.98 13.81 15.38
C ARG A 168 3.48 14.07 15.34
N ALA A 169 3.93 15.22 15.84
CA ALA A 169 5.34 15.60 15.83
C ALA A 169 5.76 16.32 17.10
N GLY A 170 7.05 16.33 17.37
CA GLY A 170 7.64 17.04 18.50
C GLY A 170 9.15 16.97 18.54
N ILE A 171 9.73 17.58 19.56
CA ILE A 171 11.16 17.62 19.79
C ILE A 171 11.46 16.91 21.11
N LEU A 172 12.31 15.91 21.05
CA LEU A 172 12.90 15.29 22.24
C LEU A 172 14.19 16.04 22.63
N ARG A 173 14.12 16.75 23.75
CA ARG A 173 15.24 17.53 24.27
C ARG A 173 16.31 16.61 24.84
N GLY A 174 17.50 16.66 24.28
CA GLY A 174 18.65 15.86 24.70
C GLY A 174 19.74 16.67 25.36
N VAL A 175 20.61 16.01 26.14
CA VAL A 175 21.76 16.66 26.75
C VAL A 175 22.78 17.17 25.73
N ASN A 176 22.91 16.48 24.59
CA ASN A 176 23.90 16.77 23.57
C ASN A 176 23.30 17.32 22.28
N GLU A 177 22.12 16.87 21.92
CA GLU A 177 21.39 17.34 20.75
C GLU A 177 19.90 17.04 20.90
N ASP A 178 19.09 17.89 20.29
CA ASP A 178 17.67 17.71 20.17
C ASP A 178 17.36 16.78 18.97
N ILE A 179 16.44 15.86 19.15
CA ILE A 179 15.97 14.95 18.13
C ILE A 179 14.52 15.28 17.78
N ALA A 180 14.28 15.59 16.52
CA ALA A 180 12.93 15.72 16.00
C ALA A 180 12.29 14.34 15.82
N VAL A 181 11.00 14.23 16.09
CA VAL A 181 10.22 13.01 15.87
C VAL A 181 8.95 13.37 15.12
N ILE A 182 8.61 12.60 14.09
CA ILE A 182 7.35 12.69 13.37
C ILE A 182 6.75 11.30 13.20
N ARG A 183 5.43 11.21 13.37
CA ARG A 183 4.66 9.99 13.16
C ARG A 183 3.90 10.07 11.85
N ILE A 184 4.06 9.04 11.00
CA ILE A 184 3.19 8.79 9.84
C ILE A 184 2.41 7.52 10.11
N ALA A 185 1.15 7.65 10.52
CA ALA A 185 0.34 6.52 10.96
C ALA A 185 -0.27 5.73 9.80
N SER A 186 -0.48 6.36 8.65
CA SER A 186 -1.04 5.78 7.44
C SER A 186 -0.61 6.58 6.21
N PHE A 187 -0.53 5.91 5.07
CA PHE A 187 -0.42 6.54 3.75
C PHE A 187 -1.73 6.50 2.96
N GLY A 188 -2.82 6.02 3.58
CA GLY A 188 -4.16 6.05 2.97
C GLY A 188 -4.92 7.31 3.37
N GLU A 189 -5.27 8.16 2.40
CA GLU A 189 -5.99 9.42 2.60
C GLU A 189 -7.33 9.21 3.30
N GLN A 190 -7.97 8.07 3.05
CA GLN A 190 -9.26 7.71 3.68
C GLN A 190 -9.18 7.58 5.21
N ASN A 191 -7.98 7.50 5.78
CA ASN A 191 -7.79 7.44 7.23
C ASN A 191 -7.73 8.83 7.90
N PHE A 192 -7.84 9.91 7.11
CA PHE A 192 -7.76 11.28 7.58
C PHE A 192 -9.12 11.99 7.51
N GLY A 193 -10.12 11.45 8.20
CA GLY A 193 -11.50 11.95 8.19
C GLY A 193 -11.63 13.42 8.57
N ALA A 194 -10.84 13.92 9.52
CA ALA A 194 -10.85 15.34 9.90
C ALA A 194 -10.42 16.26 8.74
N VAL A 195 -9.42 15.84 7.95
CA VAL A 195 -8.96 16.61 6.77
C VAL A 195 -10.04 16.60 5.68
N CYS A 196 -10.72 15.47 5.49
CA CYS A 196 -11.88 15.42 4.59
C CYS A 196 -12.99 16.36 5.05
N GLU A 197 -13.29 16.41 6.34
CA GLU A 197 -14.32 17.32 6.85
C GLU A 197 -13.96 18.80 6.62
N GLU A 198 -12.70 19.17 6.75
CA GLU A 198 -12.23 20.52 6.42
C GLU A 198 -12.38 20.83 4.93
N ALA A 199 -11.98 19.89 4.06
CA ALA A 199 -12.13 20.00 2.62
C ALA A 199 -13.60 20.11 2.21
N TRP A 200 -14.48 19.28 2.80
CA TRP A 200 -15.93 19.35 2.59
C TRP A 200 -16.50 20.71 2.97
N ARG A 201 -16.20 21.23 4.16
CA ARG A 201 -16.68 22.55 4.60
C ARG A 201 -16.21 23.68 3.69
N ALA A 202 -14.97 23.60 3.22
CA ALA A 202 -14.44 24.58 2.26
C ALA A 202 -15.18 24.55 0.92
N ARG A 203 -15.51 23.36 0.42
CA ARG A 203 -16.32 23.18 -0.79
C ARG A 203 -17.74 23.71 -0.62
N GLU A 204 -18.44 23.32 0.46
CA GLU A 204 -19.80 23.75 0.74
C GLU A 204 -19.95 25.28 0.82
N ALA A 205 -18.92 25.96 1.35
CA ALA A 205 -18.90 27.43 1.43
C ALA A 205 -18.86 28.09 0.04
N VAL A 206 -18.45 27.38 -1.02
CA VAL A 206 -18.29 27.90 -2.37
C VAL A 206 -19.40 27.45 -3.31
N SER A 207 -19.77 26.17 -3.29
CA SER A 207 -20.62 25.56 -4.32
C SER A 207 -22.08 25.35 -3.85
N GLY A 208 -22.30 24.78 -2.69
CA GLY A 208 -23.67 24.44 -2.21
C GLY A 208 -24.46 23.48 -3.13
N GLU A 209 -23.80 22.82 -4.10
CA GLU A 209 -24.43 21.87 -5.03
C GLU A 209 -24.27 20.42 -4.56
N PRO A 210 -25.12 19.48 -4.96
CA PRO A 210 -24.91 18.06 -4.69
C PRO A 210 -23.55 17.58 -5.20
N CYS A 211 -22.93 16.65 -4.47
CA CYS A 211 -21.61 16.12 -4.80
C CYS A 211 -21.77 14.77 -5.53
N ASP A 212 -21.53 14.76 -6.83
CA ASP A 212 -21.45 13.58 -7.68
C ASP A 212 -20.07 12.90 -7.64
N GLU A 213 -19.82 11.95 -8.53
CA GLU A 213 -18.54 11.22 -8.62
C GLU A 213 -17.37 12.16 -8.94
N SER A 214 -17.56 13.09 -9.87
CA SER A 214 -16.50 14.07 -10.21
C SER A 214 -16.15 14.96 -9.03
N CYS A 215 -17.15 15.39 -8.28
CA CYS A 215 -16.95 16.12 -7.04
C CYS A 215 -16.24 15.29 -5.96
N ALA A 216 -16.57 13.99 -5.86
CA ALA A 216 -15.91 13.09 -4.92
C ALA A 216 -14.42 12.94 -5.23
N ASP A 217 -14.08 12.79 -6.51
CA ASP A 217 -12.68 12.72 -6.97
C ASP A 217 -11.92 14.03 -6.65
N ALA A 218 -12.52 15.18 -6.98
CA ALA A 218 -11.93 16.48 -6.66
C ALA A 218 -11.73 16.70 -5.15
N LEU A 219 -12.65 16.19 -4.33
CA LEU A 219 -12.51 16.25 -2.87
C LEU A 219 -11.37 15.36 -2.38
N TYR A 220 -11.23 14.17 -2.97
CA TYR A 220 -10.13 13.27 -2.65
C TYR A 220 -8.77 13.89 -2.97
N GLU A 221 -8.64 14.53 -4.14
CA GLU A 221 -7.46 15.29 -4.52
C GLU A 221 -7.19 16.47 -3.58
N ASP A 222 -8.26 17.18 -3.12
CA ASP A 222 -8.08 18.28 -2.15
C ASP A 222 -7.59 17.77 -0.79
N VAL A 223 -8.07 16.62 -0.32
CA VAL A 223 -7.56 15.96 0.89
C VAL A 223 -6.08 15.62 0.73
N SER A 224 -5.68 15.02 -0.38
CA SER A 224 -4.28 14.68 -0.67
C SER A 224 -3.39 15.92 -0.65
N ARG A 225 -3.78 17.00 -1.34
CA ARG A 225 -3.04 18.28 -1.34
C ARG A 225 -2.91 18.87 0.06
N ARG A 226 -3.97 18.83 0.88
CA ARG A 226 -3.95 19.33 2.27
C ARG A 226 -3.01 18.52 3.14
N LEU A 227 -2.99 17.19 2.98
CA LEU A 227 -2.07 16.31 3.70
C LEU A 227 -0.62 16.63 3.37
N VAL A 228 -0.26 16.69 2.10
CA VAL A 228 1.09 17.02 1.64
C VAL A 228 1.51 18.40 2.14
N ALA A 229 0.68 19.43 1.94
CA ALA A 229 0.97 20.78 2.41
C ALA A 229 1.11 20.87 3.95
N THR A 230 0.35 20.06 4.70
CA THR A 230 0.47 20.05 6.16
C THR A 230 1.74 19.33 6.60
N PHE A 231 2.12 18.25 5.91
CA PHE A 231 3.36 17.54 6.17
C PHE A 231 4.57 18.46 5.94
N ALA A 232 4.61 19.16 4.80
CA ALA A 232 5.64 20.13 4.50
C ALA A 232 5.76 21.24 5.57
N ARG A 233 4.63 21.81 6.01
CA ARG A 233 4.63 22.81 7.11
C ARG A 233 5.17 22.22 8.42
N THR A 234 4.85 20.95 8.70
CA THR A 234 5.37 20.25 9.89
C THR A 234 6.88 20.09 9.79
N LEU A 235 7.41 19.68 8.65
CA LEU A 235 8.84 19.56 8.41
C LEU A 235 9.55 20.90 8.53
N GLU A 236 8.99 21.99 8.00
CA GLU A 236 9.54 23.36 8.19
C GLU A 236 9.62 23.76 9.67
N GLN A 237 8.62 23.40 10.46
CA GLN A 237 8.65 23.68 11.90
C GLN A 237 9.73 22.86 12.61
N LEU A 238 9.91 21.60 12.24
CA LEU A 238 10.97 20.73 12.76
C LEU A 238 12.36 21.25 12.34
N GLU A 239 12.55 21.65 11.08
CA GLU A 239 13.80 22.23 10.59
C GLU A 239 14.14 23.53 11.35
N ARG A 240 13.16 24.42 11.56
CA ARG A 240 13.34 25.67 12.32
C ARG A 240 13.65 25.46 13.80
N SER A 241 13.32 24.29 14.37
CA SER A 241 13.69 23.96 15.74
C SER A 241 15.21 23.82 15.94
N GLY A 242 15.95 23.64 14.84
CA GLY A 242 17.40 23.41 14.85
C GLY A 242 17.80 21.96 15.11
N ALA A 243 16.85 21.02 15.28
CA ALA A 243 17.14 19.59 15.37
C ALA A 243 17.74 19.09 14.05
N ARG A 244 18.89 18.42 14.14
CA ARG A 244 19.63 17.91 12.96
C ARG A 244 19.42 16.43 12.72
N THR A 245 18.64 15.80 13.55
CA THR A 245 18.26 14.40 13.47
C THR A 245 16.76 14.29 13.56
N LEU A 246 16.14 13.62 12.58
CA LEU A 246 14.70 13.35 12.52
C LEU A 246 14.46 11.85 12.55
N VAL A 247 13.66 11.43 13.50
CA VAL A 247 13.11 10.07 13.59
C VAL A 247 11.70 10.10 12.99
N VAL A 248 11.51 9.34 11.92
CA VAL A 248 10.22 9.13 11.26
C VAL A 248 9.65 7.78 11.72
N ASP A 249 8.63 7.80 12.54
CA ASP A 249 7.98 6.60 13.05
C ASP A 249 6.89 6.13 12.08
N VAL A 250 7.11 4.96 11.46
CA VAL A 250 6.13 4.26 10.62
C VAL A 250 5.75 2.88 11.17
N THR A 251 6.03 2.62 12.45
CA THR A 251 5.68 1.33 13.08
C THR A 251 4.18 1.10 13.07
N GLY A 252 3.73 -0.11 12.71
CA GLY A 252 2.31 -0.46 12.59
C GLY A 252 1.57 0.22 11.43
N ASN A 253 2.28 0.91 10.52
CA ASN A 253 1.67 1.50 9.33
C ASN A 253 1.56 0.45 8.21
N GLY A 254 0.34 -0.01 7.95
CA GLY A 254 0.04 -1.03 6.94
C GLY A 254 0.09 -0.52 5.49
N GLY A 255 0.47 0.74 5.25
CA GLY A 255 0.60 1.29 3.91
C GLY A 255 -0.53 2.26 3.52
N GLY A 256 -0.94 2.22 2.26
CA GLY A 256 -1.95 3.12 1.69
C GLY A 256 -1.73 3.37 0.20
N SER A 257 -1.53 4.63 -0.17
CA SER A 257 -1.48 5.11 -1.55
C SER A 257 -0.10 5.66 -1.96
N GLY A 258 -0.06 6.30 -3.14
CA GLY A 258 1.08 7.07 -3.64
C GLY A 258 1.47 8.29 -2.80
N LEU A 259 0.67 8.67 -1.79
CA LEU A 259 1.04 9.66 -0.79
C LEU A 259 2.38 9.32 -0.13
N ALA A 260 2.71 8.04 0.04
CA ALA A 260 3.98 7.57 0.57
C ALA A 260 5.18 8.10 -0.21
N ASP A 261 5.09 8.09 -1.55
CA ASP A 261 6.14 8.56 -2.45
C ASP A 261 6.31 10.09 -2.34
N ALA A 262 5.22 10.84 -2.33
CA ALA A 262 5.26 12.30 -2.18
C ALA A 262 5.87 12.74 -0.83
N LEU A 263 5.45 12.12 0.29
CA LEU A 263 5.98 12.43 1.61
C LEU A 263 7.46 12.06 1.75
N ALA A 264 7.92 10.98 1.10
CA ALA A 264 9.34 10.62 1.08
C ALA A 264 10.18 11.71 0.41
N ARG A 265 9.69 12.29 -0.70
CA ARG A 265 10.39 13.36 -1.44
C ARG A 265 10.47 14.67 -0.67
N GLU A 266 9.45 15.00 0.10
CA GLU A 266 9.51 16.15 1.00
C GLU A 266 10.57 16.01 2.10
N LEU A 267 10.76 14.80 2.60
CA LEU A 267 11.78 14.47 3.60
C LEU A 267 13.20 14.48 3.04
N SER A 268 13.38 14.09 1.79
CA SER A 268 14.70 13.79 1.26
C SER A 268 15.47 15.03 0.85
N PRO A 269 16.70 15.22 1.34
CA PRO A 269 17.60 16.29 0.90
C PRO A 269 18.23 16.04 -0.49
N VAL A 270 17.95 14.87 -1.09
CA VAL A 270 18.44 14.49 -2.41
C VAL A 270 17.28 14.01 -3.28
N PRO A 271 17.35 14.21 -4.61
CA PRO A 271 16.35 13.68 -5.53
C PRO A 271 16.24 12.16 -5.41
N LEU A 272 15.01 11.65 -5.25
CA LEU A 272 14.75 10.22 -5.10
C LEU A 272 14.40 9.58 -6.44
N ARG A 273 15.17 8.58 -6.87
CA ARG A 273 14.89 7.77 -8.05
C ARG A 273 14.03 6.58 -7.66
N SER A 274 12.94 6.40 -8.38
CA SER A 274 12.02 5.27 -8.20
C SER A 274 12.61 4.00 -8.78
N ALA A 275 12.34 2.89 -8.09
CA ALA A 275 12.82 1.58 -8.46
C ALA A 275 11.95 0.92 -9.56
N PRO A 276 12.48 -0.09 -10.29
CA PRO A 276 11.71 -0.83 -11.28
C PRO A 276 10.49 -1.53 -10.67
N VAL A 277 9.44 -1.69 -11.48
CA VAL A 277 8.28 -2.52 -11.17
C VAL A 277 8.16 -3.64 -12.20
N GLY A 278 7.97 -4.87 -11.73
CA GLY A 278 7.65 -6.00 -12.57
C GLY A 278 6.15 -6.10 -12.81
N LEU A 279 5.74 -6.18 -14.06
CA LEU A 279 4.37 -6.40 -14.50
C LEU A 279 4.19 -7.83 -15.00
N ILE A 280 3.04 -8.44 -14.70
CA ILE A 280 2.73 -9.79 -15.20
C ILE A 280 2.38 -9.79 -16.70
N ARG A 281 2.71 -10.88 -17.40
CA ARG A 281 2.29 -11.14 -18.78
C ARG A 281 0.82 -11.52 -18.81
N HIS A 282 -0.05 -10.52 -18.66
CA HIS A 282 -1.48 -10.69 -18.50
C HIS A 282 -2.26 -9.59 -19.23
N PRO A 283 -3.45 -9.86 -19.78
CA PRO A 283 -4.28 -8.83 -20.43
C PRO A 283 -4.57 -7.61 -19.56
N HIS A 284 -4.59 -7.77 -18.23
CA HIS A 284 -4.75 -6.66 -17.28
C HIS A 284 -3.62 -5.63 -17.40
N SER A 285 -2.36 -6.07 -17.41
CA SER A 285 -1.20 -5.19 -17.57
C SER A 285 -1.17 -4.54 -18.96
N LEU A 286 -1.49 -5.30 -20.01
CA LEU A 286 -1.59 -4.78 -21.38
C LEU A 286 -2.64 -3.67 -21.50
N LYS A 287 -3.82 -3.84 -20.87
CA LYS A 287 -4.88 -2.82 -20.88
C LYS A 287 -4.43 -1.51 -20.22
N ALA A 288 -3.71 -1.60 -19.10
CA ALA A 288 -3.19 -0.43 -18.39
C ALA A 288 -2.18 0.33 -19.26
N LEU A 289 -1.22 -0.38 -19.87
CA LEU A 289 -0.20 0.23 -20.73
C LEU A 289 -0.77 0.79 -22.04
N ALA A 290 -1.76 0.14 -22.66
CA ALA A 290 -2.44 0.67 -23.83
C ALA A 290 -3.14 2.00 -23.55
N GLY A 291 -3.65 2.19 -22.32
CA GLY A 291 -4.16 3.50 -21.86
C GLY A 291 -3.06 4.56 -21.82
N GLN A 292 -1.90 4.24 -21.29
CA GLN A 292 -0.74 5.15 -21.24
C GLN A 292 -0.21 5.46 -22.65
N GLU A 293 -0.07 4.46 -23.51
CA GLU A 293 0.32 4.64 -24.90
C GLU A 293 -0.59 5.60 -25.66
N SER A 294 -1.91 5.44 -25.47
CA SER A 294 -2.93 6.32 -26.06
C SER A 294 -2.82 7.77 -25.57
N LEU A 295 -2.52 7.97 -24.28
CA LEU A 295 -2.28 9.30 -23.70
C LEU A 295 -1.04 9.95 -24.32
N LEU A 296 0.08 9.22 -24.38
CA LEU A 296 1.34 9.69 -24.97
C LEU A 296 1.18 10.03 -26.45
N THR A 297 0.48 9.19 -27.22
CA THR A 297 0.22 9.41 -28.65
C THR A 297 -0.58 10.72 -28.85
N ARG A 298 -1.61 10.97 -28.05
CA ARG A 298 -2.38 12.22 -28.12
C ARG A 298 -1.55 13.44 -27.79
N GLU A 299 -0.70 13.35 -26.77
CA GLU A 299 0.18 14.45 -26.38
C GLU A 299 1.23 14.75 -27.46
N LEU A 300 1.83 13.73 -28.06
CA LEU A 300 2.80 13.84 -29.16
C LEU A 300 2.20 14.45 -30.44
N ALA A 301 0.89 14.34 -30.63
CA ALA A 301 0.19 14.94 -31.77
C ALA A 301 0.08 16.49 -31.67
N ARG A 302 0.38 17.08 -30.52
CA ARG A 302 0.39 18.55 -30.33
C ARG A 302 1.50 19.17 -31.14
N THR A 303 1.21 20.31 -31.75
CA THR A 303 2.16 21.10 -32.57
C THR A 303 2.93 22.16 -31.76
N ASP A 304 2.45 22.45 -30.55
CA ASP A 304 2.98 23.49 -29.66
C ASP A 304 3.96 22.94 -28.58
N LEU A 305 4.33 21.65 -28.66
CA LEU A 305 5.26 21.04 -27.71
C LEU A 305 6.70 21.57 -27.91
N PRO A 306 7.36 22.03 -26.84
CA PRO A 306 8.80 22.30 -26.88
C PRO A 306 9.59 21.03 -27.24
N ASP A 307 10.71 21.19 -27.97
CA ASP A 307 11.55 20.07 -28.44
C ASP A 307 11.98 19.14 -27.29
N ARG A 308 12.33 19.72 -26.12
CA ARG A 308 12.70 18.95 -24.92
C ARG A 308 11.57 18.02 -24.44
N HIS A 309 10.32 18.51 -24.46
CA HIS A 309 9.16 17.72 -24.04
C HIS A 309 8.81 16.67 -25.09
N ARG A 310 8.93 17.02 -26.38
CA ARG A 310 8.75 16.06 -27.48
C ARG A 310 9.74 14.90 -27.36
N ALA A 311 11.03 15.16 -27.18
CA ALA A 311 12.04 14.11 -27.01
C ALA A 311 11.80 13.22 -25.78
N LEU A 312 11.33 13.81 -24.65
CA LEU A 312 10.96 13.05 -23.45
C LEU A 312 9.74 12.15 -23.69
N LEU A 313 8.69 12.69 -24.35
CA LEU A 313 7.48 11.94 -24.68
C LEU A 313 7.75 10.83 -25.70
N ASP A 314 8.59 11.06 -26.72
CA ASP A 314 9.03 10.05 -27.68
C ASP A 314 9.75 8.90 -26.96
N SER A 315 10.66 9.22 -26.03
CA SER A 315 11.36 8.23 -25.21
C SER A 315 10.42 7.43 -24.32
N ALA A 316 9.47 8.12 -23.67
CA ALA A 316 8.44 7.48 -22.83
C ALA A 316 7.53 6.56 -23.66
N HIS A 317 7.08 7.03 -24.83
CA HIS A 317 6.25 6.25 -25.74
C HIS A 317 6.98 5.00 -26.24
N ALA A 318 8.25 5.14 -26.67
CA ALA A 318 9.06 4.00 -27.10
C ALA A 318 9.22 2.95 -25.98
N ARG A 319 9.38 3.40 -24.72
CA ARG A 319 9.49 2.51 -23.55
C ARG A 319 8.19 1.76 -23.29
N VAL A 320 7.04 2.45 -23.32
CA VAL A 320 5.72 1.81 -23.13
C VAL A 320 5.47 0.78 -24.25
N THR A 321 5.71 1.14 -25.51
CA THR A 321 5.53 0.25 -26.67
C THR A 321 6.42 -1.00 -26.55
N GLU A 322 7.69 -0.84 -26.15
CA GLU A 322 8.59 -1.98 -25.93
C GLU A 322 8.12 -2.86 -24.76
N THR A 323 7.64 -2.27 -23.67
CA THR A 323 7.09 -3.04 -22.54
C THR A 323 5.84 -3.82 -22.96
N ILE A 324 4.95 -3.22 -23.76
CA ILE A 324 3.78 -3.92 -24.33
C ILE A 324 4.24 -5.13 -25.15
N ARG A 325 5.20 -4.93 -26.07
CA ARG A 325 5.75 -6.01 -26.91
C ARG A 325 6.35 -7.16 -26.08
N GLN A 326 7.02 -6.85 -24.98
CA GLN A 326 7.55 -7.86 -24.06
C GLN A 326 6.42 -8.60 -23.34
N LEU A 327 5.40 -7.91 -22.86
CA LEU A 327 4.25 -8.51 -22.17
C LEU A 327 3.41 -9.42 -23.08
N GLU A 328 3.36 -9.15 -24.39
CA GLU A 328 2.68 -9.97 -25.39
C GLU A 328 3.42 -11.30 -25.68
N SER A 329 4.70 -11.39 -25.34
CA SER A 329 5.47 -12.62 -25.53
C SER A 329 4.97 -13.69 -24.53
N PRO A 330 4.57 -14.88 -25.00
CA PRO A 330 3.98 -15.89 -24.12
C PRO A 330 5.01 -16.46 -23.14
N CYS A 331 4.56 -16.71 -21.91
CA CYS A 331 5.33 -17.43 -20.90
C CYS A 331 4.35 -18.23 -20.03
N ASP A 332 4.37 -19.54 -20.19
CA ASP A 332 3.58 -20.46 -19.37
C ASP A 332 4.42 -21.00 -18.20
N VAL A 333 4.07 -20.62 -17.00
CA VAL A 333 4.72 -21.08 -15.76
C VAL A 333 3.91 -22.15 -15.02
N THR A 334 2.78 -22.62 -15.57
CA THR A 334 2.00 -23.71 -14.99
C THR A 334 2.78 -25.03 -14.79
N PRO A 335 3.84 -25.35 -15.59
CA PRO A 335 4.66 -26.55 -15.34
C PRO A 335 5.32 -26.57 -13.96
N LEU A 336 5.51 -25.44 -13.30
CA LEU A 336 6.04 -25.37 -11.92
C LEU A 336 5.18 -26.15 -10.92
N TRP A 337 3.84 -26.24 -11.11
CA TRP A 337 2.95 -27.05 -10.29
C TRP A 337 3.24 -28.56 -10.38
N ARG A 338 3.99 -29.00 -11.39
CA ARG A 338 4.42 -30.40 -11.56
C ARG A 338 5.92 -30.60 -11.24
N GLY A 339 6.57 -29.55 -10.68
CA GLY A 339 8.01 -29.59 -10.38
C GLY A 339 8.92 -29.51 -11.63
N GLU A 340 8.36 -29.11 -12.77
CA GLU A 340 9.09 -28.94 -14.00
C GLU A 340 9.77 -27.55 -14.02
N ARG A 341 10.91 -27.43 -14.70
CA ARG A 341 11.60 -26.16 -14.87
C ARG A 341 10.99 -25.33 -16.01
N VAL A 342 10.98 -24.03 -15.81
CA VAL A 342 10.52 -23.06 -16.81
C VAL A 342 11.65 -22.06 -17.09
N GLU A 343 11.96 -21.81 -18.37
CA GLU A 343 13.05 -20.90 -18.76
C GLU A 343 12.59 -19.44 -18.90
N CYS A 344 11.30 -19.22 -19.26
CA CYS A 344 10.77 -17.88 -19.43
C CYS A 344 10.45 -17.21 -18.09
N ARG A 345 10.37 -15.87 -18.11
CA ARG A 345 9.96 -15.07 -16.96
C ARG A 345 8.55 -14.52 -17.15
N GLN A 346 7.68 -14.78 -16.17
CA GLN A 346 6.32 -14.22 -16.13
C GLN A 346 6.32 -12.69 -15.95
N LEU A 347 7.27 -12.16 -15.17
CA LEU A 347 7.43 -10.73 -14.96
C LEU A 347 8.25 -10.08 -16.06
N VAL A 348 7.80 -8.91 -16.51
CA VAL A 348 8.56 -7.94 -17.28
C VAL A 348 8.88 -6.77 -16.36
N SER A 349 10.17 -6.56 -16.04
CA SER A 349 10.64 -5.51 -15.14
C SER A 349 11.41 -4.40 -15.84
N ASP A 350 11.64 -4.53 -17.14
CA ASP A 350 12.35 -3.53 -17.94
C ASP A 350 11.36 -2.52 -18.52
N GLY A 351 11.54 -1.25 -18.18
CA GLY A 351 10.81 -0.15 -18.79
C GLY A 351 9.87 0.63 -17.88
N MET A 352 9.25 -0.02 -16.89
CA MET A 352 8.36 0.65 -15.94
C MET A 352 9.00 0.77 -14.55
N VAL A 353 8.66 1.83 -13.85
CA VAL A 353 9.10 2.07 -12.46
C VAL A 353 7.89 2.27 -11.56
N SER A 354 8.08 2.22 -10.26
CA SER A 354 6.99 2.32 -9.28
C SER A 354 6.17 3.62 -9.35
N THR A 355 6.71 4.64 -10.00
CA THR A 355 6.06 5.94 -10.24
C THR A 355 5.53 6.12 -11.66
N GLY A 356 5.53 5.09 -12.49
CA GLY A 356 5.06 5.14 -13.87
C GLY A 356 6.16 4.87 -14.89
N ILE A 357 6.53 5.86 -15.70
CA ILE A 357 7.52 5.72 -16.78
C ILE A 357 8.87 6.35 -16.39
N LEU A 358 8.82 7.49 -15.71
CA LEU A 358 10.01 8.23 -15.27
C LEU A 358 10.38 7.84 -13.84
N SER A 359 11.65 7.55 -13.62
CA SER A 359 12.15 7.25 -12.27
C SER A 359 12.31 8.51 -11.41
N TYR A 360 12.34 9.67 -12.04
CA TYR A 360 12.42 10.99 -11.41
C TYR A 360 11.94 12.08 -12.35
N ALA A 361 11.22 13.05 -11.83
CA ALA A 361 10.99 14.39 -12.38
C ALA A 361 10.81 15.36 -11.21
N GLY A 362 11.43 16.55 -11.30
CA GLY A 362 11.33 17.57 -10.26
C GLY A 362 9.96 18.26 -10.25
N PRO A 363 9.55 18.84 -9.10
CA PRO A 363 8.35 19.67 -9.04
C PRO A 363 8.42 20.81 -10.07
N GLY A 364 7.35 21.00 -10.85
CA GLY A 364 7.26 22.03 -11.90
C GLY A 364 7.99 21.69 -13.20
N GLU A 365 8.79 20.62 -13.25
CA GLU A 365 9.58 20.30 -14.47
C GLU A 365 8.70 19.96 -15.68
N LEU A 366 7.52 19.38 -15.44
CA LEU A 366 6.58 18.89 -16.46
C LEU A 366 5.21 19.57 -16.36
N GLU A 367 5.12 20.74 -15.73
CA GLU A 367 3.83 21.43 -15.46
C GLU A 367 3.05 21.80 -16.72
N ASP A 368 3.73 22.00 -17.86
CA ASP A 368 3.11 22.28 -19.15
C ASP A 368 2.50 21.03 -19.83
N LEU A 369 2.72 19.84 -19.26
CA LEU A 369 2.25 18.56 -19.82
C LEU A 369 1.05 18.03 -19.02
N ALA A 370 -0.12 17.94 -19.66
CA ALA A 370 -1.30 17.33 -19.04
C ALA A 370 -1.06 15.86 -18.67
N VAL A 371 -0.14 15.18 -19.35
CA VAL A 371 0.24 13.78 -19.11
C VAL A 371 1.26 13.60 -17.98
N ALA A 372 1.78 14.69 -17.38
CA ALA A 372 2.82 14.64 -16.36
C ALA A 372 2.55 13.65 -15.21
N PRO A 373 1.34 13.59 -14.60
CA PRO A 373 1.04 12.60 -13.56
C PRO A 373 1.09 11.15 -14.05
N SER A 374 0.82 10.89 -15.33
CA SER A 374 0.93 9.56 -15.92
C SER A 374 2.38 9.16 -16.22
N LEU A 375 3.26 10.14 -16.44
CA LEU A 375 4.69 9.92 -16.60
C LEU A 375 5.38 9.67 -15.25
N PHE A 376 4.99 10.46 -14.26
CA PHE A 376 5.58 10.47 -12.92
C PHE A 376 4.51 10.81 -11.89
N HIS A 377 3.87 9.77 -11.36
CA HIS A 377 2.70 9.86 -10.49
C HIS A 377 2.85 10.83 -9.29
N PRO A 378 4.03 10.98 -8.65
CA PRO A 378 4.18 11.92 -7.54
C PRO A 378 3.80 13.37 -7.87
N LEU A 379 3.84 13.78 -9.13
CA LEU A 379 3.40 15.13 -9.54
C LEU A 379 1.91 15.40 -9.29
N SER A 380 1.10 14.34 -9.10
CA SER A 380 -0.31 14.49 -8.67
C SER A 380 -0.47 15.10 -7.29
N TYR A 381 0.56 15.06 -6.45
CA TYR A 381 0.48 15.46 -5.03
C TYR A 381 0.93 16.88 -4.75
N ALA A 382 1.45 17.61 -5.73
CA ALA A 382 1.99 18.99 -5.56
C ALA A 382 2.97 19.12 -4.38
N TYR A 383 3.87 18.13 -4.23
CA TYR A 383 4.89 18.09 -3.18
C TYR A 383 6.04 19.09 -3.42
N ARG A 384 6.83 19.31 -2.38
CA ARG A 384 8.11 20.04 -2.43
C ARG A 384 9.25 19.09 -2.07
N GLU A 385 10.39 19.21 -2.75
CA GLU A 385 11.55 18.39 -2.43
C GLU A 385 12.40 19.00 -1.32
N GLY A 386 12.94 18.14 -0.44
CA GLY A 386 13.99 18.48 0.48
C GLY A 386 13.61 19.54 1.52
N VAL A 387 12.40 19.49 2.05
CA VAL A 387 11.92 20.42 3.08
C VAL A 387 12.70 20.27 4.38
N TYR A 388 13.20 19.06 4.67
CA TYR A 388 14.07 18.77 5.80
C TYR A 388 15.47 18.40 5.32
N THR A 389 16.51 18.98 5.96
CA THR A 389 17.91 18.83 5.52
C THR A 389 18.79 18.05 6.49
N GLY A 390 18.25 17.65 7.64
CA GLY A 390 18.96 16.87 8.66
C GLY A 390 19.07 15.38 8.31
N LYS A 391 19.62 14.59 9.24
CA LYS A 391 19.71 13.14 9.10
C LYS A 391 18.35 12.48 9.37
N LEU A 392 18.00 11.51 8.55
CA LEU A 392 16.74 10.79 8.63
C LEU A 392 16.95 9.37 9.15
N TYR A 393 16.13 8.98 10.11
CA TYR A 393 16.01 7.62 10.62
C TYR A 393 14.55 7.18 10.49
N VAL A 394 14.29 6.14 9.72
CA VAL A 394 12.94 5.56 9.58
C VAL A 394 12.83 4.37 10.52
N VAL A 395 11.93 4.48 11.49
CA VAL A 395 11.67 3.42 12.48
C VAL A 395 10.48 2.59 12.00
N MET A 396 10.73 1.30 11.75
CA MET A 396 9.75 0.36 11.21
C MET A 396 9.69 -0.92 12.04
N ASP A 397 8.62 -1.68 11.88
CA ASP A 397 8.39 -2.97 12.52
C ASP A 397 7.76 -3.99 11.55
N ARG A 398 7.46 -5.19 12.06
CA ARG A 398 6.84 -6.28 11.28
C ARG A 398 5.44 -5.95 10.75
N ALA A 399 4.79 -4.89 11.22
CA ALA A 399 3.49 -4.42 10.73
C ALA A 399 3.63 -3.26 9.73
N SER A 400 4.85 -2.79 9.47
CA SER A 400 5.15 -1.83 8.41
C SER A 400 5.07 -2.53 7.06
N ALA A 401 4.08 -2.18 6.20
CA ALA A 401 3.74 -2.97 5.02
C ALA A 401 3.39 -2.11 3.80
N SER A 402 3.48 -2.68 2.59
CA SER A 402 2.94 -2.12 1.35
C SER A 402 3.53 -0.73 1.01
N ALA A 403 2.71 0.33 0.98
CA ALA A 403 3.19 1.69 0.69
C ALA A 403 4.19 2.21 1.74
N THR A 404 4.19 1.67 2.97
CA THR A 404 5.21 1.95 3.99
C THR A 404 6.56 1.38 3.58
N GLU A 405 6.58 0.22 2.96
CA GLU A 405 7.81 -0.39 2.44
C GLU A 405 8.33 0.42 1.25
N LEU A 406 7.45 0.87 0.34
CA LEU A 406 7.82 1.80 -0.73
C LEU A 406 8.48 3.05 -0.17
N PHE A 407 7.88 3.68 0.84
CA PHE A 407 8.40 4.88 1.51
C PHE A 407 9.80 4.66 2.08
N ALA A 408 9.97 3.58 2.85
CA ALA A 408 11.23 3.26 3.50
C ALA A 408 12.31 2.86 2.47
N ALA A 409 11.97 2.02 1.48
CA ALA A 409 12.86 1.60 0.41
C ALA A 409 13.33 2.79 -0.44
N LEU A 410 12.40 3.67 -0.82
CA LEU A 410 12.70 4.85 -1.62
C LEU A 410 13.72 5.75 -0.94
N LEU A 411 13.55 6.03 0.36
CA LEU A 411 14.51 6.82 1.14
C LEU A 411 15.85 6.09 1.33
N HIS A 412 15.81 4.80 1.67
CA HIS A 412 17.01 4.03 1.97
C HIS A 412 17.86 3.78 0.71
N ASP A 413 17.26 3.32 -0.37
CA ASP A 413 17.98 2.95 -1.59
C ASP A 413 18.64 4.14 -2.29
N ASN A 414 18.13 5.35 -2.05
CA ASN A 414 18.74 6.60 -2.51
C ASN A 414 19.70 7.21 -1.47
N GLY A 415 20.00 6.52 -0.37
CA GLY A 415 20.91 6.97 0.67
C GLY A 415 20.40 8.16 1.48
N ALA A 416 19.09 8.43 1.47
CA ALA A 416 18.48 9.55 2.17
C ALA A 416 18.18 9.23 3.65
N ALA A 417 17.96 7.97 4.01
CA ALA A 417 17.63 7.57 5.38
C ALA A 417 18.32 6.28 5.83
N THR A 418 18.45 6.12 7.13
CA THR A 418 18.86 4.87 7.81
C THR A 418 17.62 4.18 8.37
N LEU A 419 17.45 2.89 8.07
CA LEU A 419 16.35 2.09 8.60
C LEU A 419 16.67 1.53 9.98
N VAL A 420 15.73 1.61 10.91
CA VAL A 420 15.90 1.21 12.32
C VAL A 420 14.72 0.35 12.75
N GLY A 421 14.97 -0.72 13.49
CA GLY A 421 13.90 -1.51 14.09
C GLY A 421 13.90 -2.98 13.69
N GLU A 422 12.78 -3.47 13.18
CA GLU A 422 12.60 -4.85 12.73
C GLU A 422 12.42 -4.92 11.22
N ARG A 423 12.60 -6.12 10.67
CA ARG A 423 12.23 -6.41 9.27
C ARG A 423 10.76 -6.05 9.03
N SER A 424 10.45 -5.39 7.91
CA SER A 424 9.09 -5.09 7.51
C SER A 424 8.31 -6.35 7.11
N TRP A 425 7.02 -6.21 6.82
CA TRP A 425 6.15 -7.35 6.50
C TRP A 425 6.59 -8.13 5.26
N GLY A 426 6.98 -7.44 4.18
CA GLY A 426 7.23 -8.08 2.89
C GLY A 426 5.98 -8.18 2.01
N ALA A 427 5.09 -7.21 2.09
CA ALA A 427 3.91 -7.15 1.24
C ALA A 427 4.22 -6.71 -0.20
N GLY A 428 5.26 -5.90 -0.39
CA GLY A 428 5.69 -5.44 -1.72
C GLY A 428 4.62 -4.65 -2.48
N CYS A 429 4.56 -4.85 -3.81
CA CYS A 429 3.50 -4.30 -4.66
C CYS A 429 2.18 -5.05 -4.41
N GLY A 430 1.08 -4.35 -4.37
CA GLY A 430 -0.24 -4.95 -4.22
C GLY A 430 -0.94 -5.14 -5.57
N TYR A 431 -1.89 -4.25 -5.83
CA TYR A 431 -2.75 -4.33 -7.00
C TYR A 431 -2.65 -3.09 -7.87
N THR A 432 -2.43 -3.26 -9.16
CA THR A 432 -2.61 -2.17 -10.14
C THR A 432 -4.05 -2.16 -10.62
N ASN A 433 -4.69 -1.01 -10.67
CA ASN A 433 -6.08 -0.86 -11.14
C ASN A 433 -7.07 -1.91 -10.59
N GLY A 434 -6.97 -2.24 -9.29
CA GLY A 434 -7.84 -3.19 -8.61
C GLY A 434 -7.41 -4.65 -8.68
N GLY A 435 -6.30 -4.95 -9.36
CA GLY A 435 -5.71 -6.29 -9.43
C GLY A 435 -6.48 -7.29 -10.29
N VAL A 436 -6.01 -8.52 -10.32
CA VAL A 436 -6.65 -9.63 -11.03
C VAL A 436 -7.35 -10.54 -10.01
N GLN A 437 -8.64 -10.79 -10.23
CA GLN A 437 -9.47 -11.57 -9.31
C GLN A 437 -9.99 -12.84 -9.97
N LEU A 438 -10.10 -13.92 -9.21
CA LEU A 438 -10.75 -15.17 -9.62
C LEU A 438 -11.90 -15.51 -8.70
N ALA A 439 -13.11 -15.66 -9.25
CA ALA A 439 -14.24 -16.21 -8.53
C ALA A 439 -14.15 -17.73 -8.47
N LEU A 440 -14.39 -18.29 -7.28
CA LEU A 440 -14.45 -19.73 -6.95
C LEU A 440 -15.89 -20.06 -6.51
N PRO A 441 -16.84 -20.21 -7.45
CA PRO A 441 -18.27 -20.27 -7.14
C PRO A 441 -18.68 -21.49 -6.31
N SER A 442 -18.07 -22.67 -6.49
CA SER A 442 -18.47 -23.88 -5.74
C SER A 442 -18.17 -23.76 -4.25
N VAL A 443 -17.15 -22.99 -3.88
CA VAL A 443 -16.82 -22.67 -2.48
C VAL A 443 -17.27 -21.25 -2.09
N ALA A 444 -17.86 -20.49 -3.01
CA ALA A 444 -18.28 -19.11 -2.83
C ALA A 444 -17.15 -18.25 -2.20
N MET A 445 -15.99 -18.24 -2.83
CA MET A 445 -14.83 -17.42 -2.46
C MET A 445 -14.34 -16.62 -3.65
N THR A 446 -13.54 -15.60 -3.40
CA THR A 446 -12.84 -14.82 -4.43
C THR A 446 -11.37 -14.75 -4.06
N LEU A 447 -10.50 -15.20 -4.97
CA LEU A 447 -9.06 -14.99 -4.88
C LEU A 447 -8.73 -13.58 -5.37
N ARG A 448 -7.86 -12.90 -4.65
CA ARG A 448 -7.17 -11.68 -5.09
C ARG A 448 -5.68 -11.96 -5.15
N ALA A 449 -5.10 -11.72 -6.31
CA ALA A 449 -3.67 -11.94 -6.53
C ALA A 449 -2.98 -10.60 -6.87
N PRO A 450 -1.84 -10.29 -6.20
CA PRO A 450 -0.98 -9.18 -6.62
C PRO A 450 -0.53 -9.34 -8.06
N ASP A 451 -0.70 -8.30 -8.87
CA ASP A 451 -0.41 -8.30 -10.31
C ASP A 451 0.87 -7.55 -10.68
N CYS A 452 1.60 -7.06 -9.69
CA CYS A 452 2.87 -6.39 -9.84
C CYS A 452 3.88 -6.83 -8.77
N ALA A 453 5.16 -6.75 -9.08
CA ALA A 453 6.24 -6.91 -8.11
C ALA A 453 7.06 -5.62 -8.06
N ARG A 454 7.23 -5.04 -6.88
CA ARG A 454 8.08 -3.87 -6.68
C ARG A 454 9.49 -4.33 -6.33
N LEU A 455 10.46 -3.82 -7.07
CA LEU A 455 11.85 -4.14 -6.86
C LEU A 455 12.55 -3.01 -6.10
N ARG A 456 13.66 -3.32 -5.46
CA ARG A 456 14.59 -2.34 -4.91
C ARG A 456 15.50 -1.81 -6.03
N LEU A 457 16.19 -0.70 -5.83
CA LEU A 457 17.25 -0.25 -6.77
C LEU A 457 18.38 -1.28 -6.88
N THR A 458 18.55 -2.15 -5.89
CA THR A 458 19.46 -3.31 -5.88
C THR A 458 18.97 -4.48 -6.74
N GLY A 459 17.72 -4.46 -7.19
CA GLY A 459 17.07 -5.55 -7.92
C GLY A 459 16.37 -6.58 -7.04
N GLU A 460 16.44 -6.47 -5.71
CA GLU A 460 15.74 -7.34 -4.77
C GLU A 460 14.22 -7.10 -4.82
N ASN A 461 13.43 -8.15 -4.66
CA ASN A 461 11.98 -8.04 -4.56
C ASN A 461 11.60 -7.57 -3.14
N GLU A 462 10.80 -6.49 -3.03
CA GLU A 462 10.33 -5.97 -1.74
C GLU A 462 9.51 -6.98 -0.94
N ARG A 463 8.99 -8.02 -1.57
CA ARG A 463 8.35 -9.13 -0.90
C ARG A 463 9.28 -9.83 0.11
N ALA A 464 10.58 -9.74 -0.05
CA ALA A 464 11.53 -10.20 0.96
C ALA A 464 11.41 -9.45 2.30
N GLY A 465 10.69 -8.32 2.33
CA GLY A 465 10.70 -7.38 3.44
C GLY A 465 12.00 -6.58 3.52
N LEU A 466 11.91 -5.36 4.04
CA LEU A 466 13.07 -4.49 4.21
C LEU A 466 13.80 -4.87 5.51
N LEU A 467 15.09 -5.08 5.42
CA LEU A 467 15.93 -5.26 6.61
C LEU A 467 16.40 -3.90 7.12
N PRO A 468 16.33 -3.64 8.44
CA PRO A 468 16.87 -2.42 9.02
C PRO A 468 18.41 -2.44 8.99
N ASP A 469 19.03 -1.26 8.80
CA ASP A 469 20.47 -1.06 8.98
C ASP A 469 20.87 -1.22 10.44
N ILE A 470 19.98 -0.82 11.34
CA ILE A 470 20.14 -0.93 12.79
C ILE A 470 19.00 -1.82 13.32
N PRO A 471 19.22 -3.13 13.38
CA PRO A 471 18.23 -4.04 13.95
C PRO A 471 18.10 -3.82 15.45
N LEU A 472 16.87 -3.82 15.95
CA LEU A 472 16.56 -3.69 17.36
C LEU A 472 15.85 -4.96 17.86
N GLU A 473 16.34 -5.53 18.95
CA GLU A 473 15.70 -6.67 19.61
C GLU A 473 14.56 -6.17 20.50
N TRP A 474 13.35 -6.14 19.94
CA TRP A 474 12.18 -5.54 20.57
C TRP A 474 11.25 -6.54 21.26
N GLU A 475 11.42 -7.83 21.09
CA GLU A 475 10.46 -8.85 21.50
C GLU A 475 10.14 -8.81 23.01
N GLU A 476 11.13 -8.51 23.84
CA GLU A 476 10.97 -8.43 25.30
C GLU A 476 10.70 -7.00 25.81
N GLN A 477 10.60 -6.02 24.94
CA GLN A 477 10.44 -4.62 25.32
C GLN A 477 8.96 -4.20 25.29
N ASP A 478 8.56 -3.42 26.28
CA ASP A 478 7.32 -2.66 26.22
C ASP A 478 7.41 -1.56 25.15
N ARG A 479 6.28 -0.96 24.79
CA ARG A 479 6.25 0.08 23.75
C ARG A 479 7.12 1.30 24.06
N ALA A 480 7.22 1.69 25.33
CA ALA A 480 8.10 2.80 25.77
C ALA A 480 9.56 2.42 25.68
N GLY A 481 9.92 1.16 25.99
CA GLY A 481 11.25 0.60 25.79
C GLY A 481 11.68 0.65 24.32
N LYS A 482 10.79 0.23 23.41
CA LYS A 482 11.02 0.32 21.96
C LYS A 482 11.30 1.75 21.51
N ALA A 483 10.52 2.73 21.97
CA ALA A 483 10.73 4.14 21.66
C ALA A 483 12.11 4.63 22.15
N ARG A 484 12.51 4.28 23.39
CA ARG A 484 13.84 4.62 23.93
C ARG A 484 14.96 4.02 23.11
N MET A 485 14.87 2.75 22.72
CA MET A 485 15.88 2.09 21.90
C MET A 485 16.02 2.74 20.52
N ALA A 486 14.92 3.09 19.85
CA ALA A 486 14.94 3.77 18.57
C ALA A 486 15.64 5.14 18.65
N ILE A 487 15.34 5.94 19.68
CA ILE A 487 16.01 7.23 19.90
C ILE A 487 17.51 7.05 20.20
N ALA A 488 17.87 6.06 21.04
CA ALA A 488 19.27 5.77 21.35
C ALA A 488 20.07 5.36 20.11
N ALA A 489 19.49 4.55 19.23
CA ALA A 489 20.09 4.14 17.97
C ALA A 489 20.36 5.34 17.06
N ALA A 490 19.37 6.22 16.86
CA ALA A 490 19.51 7.44 16.07
C ALA A 490 20.58 8.39 16.64
N ALA A 491 20.60 8.61 17.97
CA ALA A 491 21.57 9.47 18.64
C ALA A 491 23.00 8.95 18.53
N THR A 492 23.21 7.63 18.67
CA THR A 492 24.55 7.00 18.63
C THR A 492 25.16 7.08 17.24
N THR A 493 24.41 6.75 16.21
CA THR A 493 24.86 6.78 14.81
C THR A 493 25.10 8.22 14.33
N ALA A 494 24.29 9.18 14.79
CA ALA A 494 24.50 10.59 14.51
C ALA A 494 25.86 11.09 15.04
N ARG A 495 26.34 10.60 16.19
CA ARG A 495 27.65 10.93 16.75
C ARG A 495 28.82 10.32 15.97
N ALA A 496 28.72 9.05 15.62
CA ALA A 496 29.77 8.34 14.88
C ALA A 496 30.10 9.04 13.54
N SER A 497 29.08 9.48 12.81
CA SER A 497 29.27 10.18 11.54
C SER A 497 29.85 11.60 11.67
N ARG A 498 29.67 12.29 12.81
CA ARG A 498 30.32 13.59 13.08
C ARG A 498 31.80 13.43 13.40
N ALA A 499 32.18 12.35 14.11
CA ALA A 499 33.56 12.05 14.46
C ALA A 499 34.42 11.70 13.23
N SER A 500 33.83 11.14 12.19
CA SER A 500 34.50 10.76 10.93
C SER A 500 34.60 11.90 9.90
N SER A 501 33.91 13.03 10.08
CA SER A 501 34.01 14.17 9.17
C SER A 501 35.35 14.90 9.39
N PRO A 502 36.20 15.12 8.36
CA PRO A 502 37.47 15.84 8.52
C PRO A 502 37.19 17.28 8.94
N LYS A 503 37.86 17.73 10.04
CA LYS A 503 37.80 19.11 10.48
C LYS A 503 38.23 20.02 9.32
N ARG A 504 37.33 20.89 8.84
CA ARG A 504 37.70 21.95 7.90
C ARG A 504 38.84 22.76 8.51
N PRO A 505 39.95 22.98 7.80
CA PRO A 505 41.00 23.83 8.30
C PRO A 505 40.43 25.24 8.52
N SER A 506 40.65 25.80 9.71
CA SER A 506 40.33 27.19 10.03
C SER A 506 41.13 28.12 9.11
N ARG A 507 40.41 28.93 8.33
CA ARG A 507 40.98 30.06 7.62
C ARG A 507 41.09 31.28 8.57
#